data_97485bc8cef3b66fcc7b1be6151e357c
#
_entry.id   97485bc8cef3b66fcc7b1be6151e357c
#
_cell.length_a   1.000
_cell.length_b   1.000
_cell.length_c   1.000
_cell.angle_alpha   90.00
_cell.angle_beta   90.00
_cell.angle_gamma   90.00
#
_symmetry.space_group_name_H-M   'P 1'
#
loop_
_entity.id
_entity.type
_entity.pdbx_description
1 polymer ?
#
loop_
_entity_poly.entity_id
_entity_poly.type
_entity_poly.pdbx_seq_one_letter_code
_entity_poly.pdbx_strand_id
1 'polypeptide(L)'
;MIRIAYLLSQYPAVNHVFMLREVRLLRKQGFEIHVASIRPPDRDLGALTSVEHQETQSTNYIRSMPVGRLVAAHGYTLLARPARYLGGAVRGWRLAGFKGLLYFGEAVAVGDWMRRKRLPHVHTHYAATVGLLISHIFPVTLSITFHGPGEFVNPAGSHLGEKVAASLFSCAISRYGASQLMAVAKCTDWPKLEITPLGVDLEEFSPRPFRPAPSPFQMVSVGRLAPVKGQHVLIAAVERLAKSGHCFVLRLAGDGPDLRALQQDVHARGLSECVIFEGNLNQDQLRGLYRQSDVLVLPSFAEGLPVVLMEAMAMAIPCVASWVDGIPEIITHEVDGLLIPPGDAEALANAIARLMDDVDLRQMLGQRARAKVLEKFNLERNVARLAAVLRQRLPGDGAAVGR
;
A
#
# COMPACT_ATOMS: atom_id res chain seq x y z
N MET A 1 7.28 3.01 -27.80
CA MET A 1 6.76 3.43 -26.47
C MET A 1 6.16 2.21 -25.77
N ILE A 2 6.50 1.91 -24.52
CA ILE A 2 5.98 0.72 -23.81
C ILE A 2 4.56 1.03 -23.34
N ARG A 3 3.60 0.18 -23.77
CA ARG A 3 2.16 0.31 -23.51
C ARG A 3 1.72 -0.71 -22.48
N ILE A 4 1.12 -0.26 -21.36
CA ILE A 4 0.78 -1.10 -20.21
C ILE A 4 -0.65 -0.82 -19.75
N ALA A 5 -1.43 -1.88 -19.51
CA ALA A 5 -2.63 -1.81 -18.73
C ALA A 5 -2.26 -1.87 -17.23
N TYR A 6 -2.62 -0.85 -16.46
CA TYR A 6 -2.49 -0.84 -15.01
C TYR A 6 -3.82 -1.23 -14.38
N LEU A 7 -3.87 -2.42 -13.78
CA LEU A 7 -5.08 -2.96 -13.17
C LEU A 7 -5.04 -2.80 -11.66
N LEU A 8 -5.97 -2.05 -11.12
CA LEU A 8 -6.06 -1.70 -9.70
C LEU A 8 -7.40 -2.16 -9.10
N SER A 9 -7.40 -2.55 -7.84
CA SER A 9 -8.64 -2.95 -7.15
C SER A 9 -9.59 -1.78 -6.93
N GLN A 10 -9.06 -0.58 -6.66
CA GLN A 10 -9.78 0.68 -6.48
C GLN A 10 -8.87 1.86 -6.78
N TYR A 11 -9.34 2.83 -7.59
CA TYR A 11 -8.50 3.95 -8.03
C TYR A 11 -9.35 5.14 -8.51
N PRO A 12 -8.97 6.37 -8.12
CA PRO A 12 -8.08 6.67 -7.01
C PRO A 12 -8.66 6.25 -5.65
N ALA A 13 -7.81 6.09 -4.64
CA ALA A 13 -8.23 5.74 -3.29
C ALA A 13 -7.31 6.37 -2.24
N VAL A 14 -7.88 6.81 -1.10
CA VAL A 14 -7.16 7.52 -0.01
C VAL A 14 -5.97 6.70 0.48
N ASN A 15 -6.20 5.42 0.74
CA ASN A 15 -5.16 4.53 1.29
C ASN A 15 -4.13 4.07 0.24
N HIS A 16 -4.29 4.45 -1.03
CA HIS A 16 -3.46 4.01 -2.14
C HIS A 16 -2.93 5.16 -3.00
N VAL A 17 -2.71 6.34 -2.40
CA VAL A 17 -2.18 7.54 -3.10
C VAL A 17 -0.84 7.27 -3.79
N PHE A 18 -0.04 6.36 -3.24
CA PHE A 18 1.23 5.96 -3.87
C PHE A 18 1.04 5.37 -5.28
N MET A 19 -0.06 4.66 -5.56
CA MET A 19 -0.35 4.15 -6.91
C MET A 19 -0.67 5.29 -7.90
N LEU A 20 -1.38 6.32 -7.45
CA LEU A 20 -1.63 7.51 -8.26
C LEU A 20 -0.31 8.20 -8.64
N ARG A 21 0.58 8.38 -7.66
CA ARG A 21 1.90 8.97 -7.86
C ARG A 21 2.78 8.12 -8.79
N GLU A 22 2.78 6.80 -8.60
CA GLU A 22 3.52 5.86 -9.43
C GLU A 22 3.08 5.92 -10.90
N VAL A 23 1.78 5.83 -11.18
CA VAL A 23 1.21 5.93 -12.54
C VAL A 23 1.63 7.24 -13.22
N ARG A 24 1.53 8.36 -12.51
CA ARG A 24 1.90 9.68 -13.06
C ARG A 24 3.40 9.80 -13.35
N LEU A 25 4.24 9.31 -12.46
CA LEU A 25 5.69 9.32 -12.64
C LEU A 25 6.13 8.39 -13.77
N LEU A 26 5.52 7.21 -13.92
CA LEU A 26 5.78 6.33 -15.06
C LEU A 26 5.38 6.99 -16.37
N ARG A 27 4.24 7.69 -16.43
CA ARG A 27 3.85 8.47 -17.63
C ARG A 27 4.86 9.58 -17.94
N LYS A 28 5.36 10.31 -16.92
CA LYS A 28 6.45 11.31 -17.10
C LYS A 28 7.73 10.68 -17.65
N GLN A 29 7.98 9.40 -17.35
CA GLN A 29 9.14 8.65 -17.86
C GLN A 29 8.91 7.99 -19.22
N GLY A 30 7.83 8.33 -19.92
CA GLY A 30 7.58 7.91 -21.32
C GLY A 30 6.85 6.57 -21.46
N PHE A 31 6.19 6.06 -20.41
CA PHE A 31 5.30 4.92 -20.51
C PHE A 31 3.88 5.37 -20.90
N GLU A 32 3.24 4.63 -21.80
CA GLU A 32 1.81 4.79 -22.11
C GLU A 32 0.99 3.92 -21.15
N ILE A 33 0.57 4.49 -20.01
CA ILE A 33 -0.16 3.79 -18.96
C ILE A 33 -1.67 4.03 -19.13
N HIS A 34 -2.41 2.97 -19.35
CA HIS A 34 -3.87 2.94 -19.35
C HIS A 34 -4.37 2.27 -18.07
N VAL A 35 -5.14 3.00 -17.28
CA VAL A 35 -5.63 2.49 -15.98
C VAL A 35 -6.99 1.83 -16.14
N ALA A 36 -7.13 0.63 -15.58
CA ALA A 36 -8.40 -0.02 -15.28
C ALA A 36 -8.55 -0.22 -13.78
N SER A 37 -9.71 0.11 -13.23
CA SER A 37 -10.04 -0.09 -11.83
C SER A 37 -11.26 -1.00 -11.69
N ILE A 38 -11.16 -1.98 -10.79
CA ILE A 38 -12.29 -2.87 -10.52
C ILE A 38 -13.46 -2.07 -9.92
N ARG A 39 -13.20 -1.25 -8.91
CA ARG A 39 -14.18 -0.42 -8.21
C ARG A 39 -13.99 1.06 -8.53
N PRO A 40 -15.06 1.89 -8.44
CA PRO A 40 -14.94 3.33 -8.52
C PRO A 40 -14.12 3.87 -7.33
N PRO A 41 -13.81 5.19 -7.32
CA PRO A 41 -13.17 5.84 -6.18
C PRO A 41 -13.84 5.52 -4.84
N ASP A 42 -13.09 5.62 -3.75
CA ASP A 42 -13.59 5.33 -2.38
C ASP A 42 -14.37 6.47 -1.76
N ARG A 43 -14.54 7.57 -2.47
CA ARG A 43 -15.26 8.78 -2.03
C ARG A 43 -15.92 9.48 -3.21
N ASP A 44 -16.83 10.40 -2.88
CA ASP A 44 -17.56 11.20 -3.86
C ASP A 44 -16.62 12.08 -4.70
N LEU A 45 -17.00 12.33 -5.95
CA LEU A 45 -16.20 13.13 -6.89
C LEU A 45 -15.86 14.52 -6.36
N GLY A 46 -16.74 15.13 -5.57
CA GLY A 46 -16.51 16.44 -4.96
C GLY A 46 -15.46 16.45 -3.84
N ALA A 47 -15.10 15.28 -3.29
CA ALA A 47 -14.07 15.12 -2.27
C ALA A 47 -12.69 14.74 -2.88
N LEU A 48 -12.61 14.59 -4.20
CA LEU A 48 -11.37 14.31 -4.91
C LEU A 48 -10.57 15.59 -5.13
N THR A 49 -9.25 15.46 -5.07
CA THR A 49 -8.35 16.53 -5.53
C THR A 49 -8.49 16.72 -7.06
N SER A 50 -8.06 17.87 -7.58
CA SER A 50 -8.08 18.14 -9.02
C SER A 50 -7.33 17.06 -9.83
N VAL A 51 -6.24 16.57 -9.29
CA VAL A 51 -5.42 15.50 -9.88
C VAL A 51 -6.16 14.17 -9.92
N GLU A 52 -6.78 13.78 -8.82
CA GLU A 52 -7.58 12.56 -8.72
C GLU A 52 -8.79 12.62 -9.64
N HIS A 53 -9.46 13.79 -9.70
CA HIS A 53 -10.58 14.00 -10.62
C HIS A 53 -10.15 13.84 -12.09
N GLN A 54 -9.00 14.38 -12.49
CA GLN A 54 -8.47 14.20 -13.83
C GLN A 54 -8.21 12.72 -14.15
N GLU A 55 -7.66 11.94 -13.21
CA GLU A 55 -7.43 10.52 -13.37
C GLU A 55 -8.74 9.73 -13.53
N THR A 56 -9.83 10.11 -12.85
CA THR A 56 -11.13 9.43 -13.01
C THR A 56 -11.64 9.49 -14.44
N GLN A 57 -11.39 10.58 -15.18
CA GLN A 57 -11.84 10.76 -16.56
C GLN A 57 -11.16 9.80 -17.55
N SER A 58 -9.93 9.36 -17.25
CA SER A 58 -9.15 8.45 -18.09
C SER A 58 -9.16 6.99 -17.63
N THR A 59 -9.73 6.71 -16.45
CA THR A 59 -9.79 5.38 -15.85
C THR A 59 -10.98 4.56 -16.35
N ASN A 60 -10.75 3.30 -16.72
CA ASN A 60 -11.82 2.36 -17.10
C ASN A 60 -12.34 1.63 -15.86
N TYR A 61 -13.54 1.96 -15.41
CA TYR A 61 -14.18 1.34 -14.23
C TYR A 61 -14.98 0.10 -14.63
N ILE A 62 -14.57 -1.06 -14.12
CA ILE A 62 -15.13 -2.35 -14.52
C ILE A 62 -16.52 -2.57 -13.94
N ARG A 63 -16.72 -2.33 -12.64
CA ARG A 63 -18.04 -2.53 -12.00
C ARG A 63 -19.09 -1.48 -12.39
N SER A 64 -18.66 -0.38 -12.97
CA SER A 64 -19.55 0.66 -13.52
C SER A 64 -19.77 0.51 -15.02
N MET A 65 -19.30 -0.59 -15.63
CA MET A 65 -19.44 -0.83 -17.06
C MET A 65 -20.91 -1.12 -17.41
N PRO A 66 -21.46 -0.55 -18.49
CA PRO A 66 -22.80 -0.87 -18.97
C PRO A 66 -22.97 -2.36 -19.26
N VAL A 67 -24.08 -2.93 -18.83
CA VAL A 67 -24.39 -4.38 -18.96
C VAL A 67 -24.23 -4.87 -20.41
N GLY A 68 -24.73 -4.11 -21.39
CA GLY A 68 -24.60 -4.47 -22.80
C GLY A 68 -23.13 -4.62 -23.26
N ARG A 69 -22.22 -3.80 -22.72
CA ARG A 69 -20.78 -3.90 -23.00
C ARG A 69 -20.17 -5.14 -22.33
N LEU A 70 -20.60 -5.47 -21.12
CA LEU A 70 -20.17 -6.67 -20.42
C LEU A 70 -20.63 -7.93 -21.18
N VAL A 71 -21.89 -8.00 -21.58
CA VAL A 71 -22.44 -9.10 -22.39
C VAL A 71 -21.69 -9.25 -23.71
N ALA A 72 -21.41 -8.15 -24.41
CA ALA A 72 -20.63 -8.17 -25.64
C ALA A 72 -19.20 -8.68 -25.45
N ALA A 73 -18.53 -8.31 -24.34
CA ALA A 73 -17.21 -8.79 -24.00
C ALA A 73 -17.20 -10.32 -23.76
N HIS A 74 -18.19 -10.83 -23.02
CA HIS A 74 -18.36 -12.27 -22.79
C HIS A 74 -18.68 -13.01 -24.08
N GLY A 75 -19.65 -12.54 -24.87
CA GLY A 75 -20.02 -13.15 -26.16
C GLY A 75 -18.85 -13.21 -27.13
N TYR A 76 -18.13 -12.09 -27.30
CA TYR A 76 -16.93 -12.06 -28.12
C TYR A 76 -15.87 -13.06 -27.65
N THR A 77 -15.55 -13.07 -26.34
CA THR A 77 -14.48 -13.92 -25.79
C THR A 77 -14.85 -15.40 -25.90
N LEU A 78 -16.11 -15.75 -25.66
CA LEU A 78 -16.62 -17.12 -25.82
C LEU A 78 -16.49 -17.59 -27.27
N LEU A 79 -16.90 -16.76 -28.23
CA LEU A 79 -16.86 -17.11 -29.66
C LEU A 79 -15.43 -17.15 -30.21
N ALA A 80 -14.60 -16.18 -29.85
CA ALA A 80 -13.23 -16.09 -30.36
C ALA A 80 -12.24 -17.04 -29.67
N ARG A 81 -12.51 -17.48 -28.42
CA ARG A 81 -11.58 -18.26 -27.58
C ARG A 81 -12.33 -19.24 -26.66
N PRO A 82 -13.17 -20.14 -27.18
CA PRO A 82 -14.08 -20.96 -26.36
C PRO A 82 -13.37 -21.78 -25.28
N ALA A 83 -12.28 -22.46 -25.64
CA ALA A 83 -11.51 -23.29 -24.68
C ALA A 83 -10.89 -22.46 -23.55
N ARG A 84 -10.31 -21.30 -23.87
CA ARG A 84 -9.72 -20.40 -22.86
C ARG A 84 -10.78 -19.73 -22.00
N TYR A 85 -11.92 -19.38 -22.56
CA TYR A 85 -13.06 -18.82 -21.83
C TYR A 85 -13.59 -19.81 -20.80
N LEU A 86 -13.91 -21.06 -21.22
CA LEU A 86 -14.38 -22.11 -20.33
C LEU A 86 -13.32 -22.49 -19.29
N GLY A 87 -12.06 -22.63 -19.71
CA GLY A 87 -10.93 -22.88 -18.82
C GLY A 87 -10.75 -21.77 -17.79
N GLY A 88 -10.95 -20.50 -18.18
CA GLY A 88 -10.92 -19.34 -17.29
C GLY A 88 -12.02 -19.38 -16.24
N ALA A 89 -13.25 -19.76 -16.60
CA ALA A 89 -14.37 -19.91 -15.67
C ALA A 89 -14.11 -21.03 -14.65
N VAL A 90 -13.63 -22.19 -15.10
CA VAL A 90 -13.26 -23.32 -14.23
C VAL A 90 -12.11 -22.92 -13.30
N ARG A 91 -11.11 -22.22 -13.83
CA ARG A 91 -9.98 -21.74 -13.00
C ARG A 91 -10.44 -20.73 -11.98
N GLY A 92 -11.29 -19.78 -12.36
CA GLY A 92 -11.90 -18.83 -11.43
C GLY A 92 -12.60 -19.53 -10.27
N TRP A 93 -13.45 -20.52 -10.60
CA TRP A 93 -14.12 -21.33 -9.60
C TRP A 93 -13.14 -22.05 -8.65
N ARG A 94 -12.07 -22.66 -9.19
CA ARG A 94 -11.05 -23.34 -8.37
C ARG A 94 -10.27 -22.40 -7.44
N LEU A 95 -10.03 -21.17 -7.90
CA LEU A 95 -9.27 -20.17 -7.12
C LEU A 95 -10.07 -19.61 -5.94
N ALA A 96 -11.38 -19.37 -6.09
CA ALA A 96 -12.15 -18.67 -5.05
C ALA A 96 -13.65 -19.00 -5.05
N GLY A 97 -14.06 -20.17 -5.55
CA GLY A 97 -15.47 -20.57 -5.60
C GLY A 97 -16.33 -19.52 -6.33
N PHE A 98 -17.45 -19.15 -5.70
CA PHE A 98 -18.37 -18.17 -6.31
C PHE A 98 -17.74 -16.80 -6.55
N LYS A 99 -16.87 -16.34 -5.63
CA LYS A 99 -16.08 -15.10 -5.85
C LYS A 99 -15.18 -15.21 -7.07
N GLY A 100 -14.66 -16.40 -7.36
CA GLY A 100 -13.81 -16.64 -8.51
C GLY A 100 -14.54 -16.48 -9.84
N LEU A 101 -15.86 -16.76 -9.90
CA LEU A 101 -16.68 -16.46 -11.09
C LEU A 101 -16.87 -14.95 -11.28
N LEU A 102 -16.98 -14.17 -10.19
CA LEU A 102 -16.98 -12.71 -10.29
C LEU A 102 -15.64 -12.19 -10.82
N TYR A 103 -14.51 -12.71 -10.31
CA TYR A 103 -13.18 -12.38 -10.82
C TYR A 103 -12.98 -12.79 -12.28
N PHE A 104 -13.58 -13.91 -12.71
CA PHE A 104 -13.60 -14.31 -14.11
C PHE A 104 -14.36 -13.30 -14.98
N GLY A 105 -15.55 -12.84 -14.53
CA GLY A 105 -16.31 -11.80 -15.23
C GLY A 105 -15.53 -10.49 -15.36
N GLU A 106 -14.88 -10.04 -14.26
CA GLU A 106 -14.01 -8.88 -14.26
C GLU A 106 -12.82 -9.07 -15.22
N ALA A 107 -12.21 -10.26 -15.24
CA ALA A 107 -11.08 -10.58 -16.12
C ALA A 107 -11.47 -10.55 -17.62
N VAL A 108 -12.65 -11.05 -17.97
CA VAL A 108 -13.17 -10.97 -19.35
C VAL A 108 -13.39 -9.52 -19.76
N ALA A 109 -13.99 -8.70 -18.89
CA ALA A 109 -14.25 -7.29 -19.17
C ALA A 109 -12.95 -6.48 -19.36
N VAL A 110 -11.96 -6.68 -18.48
CA VAL A 110 -10.64 -6.01 -18.59
C VAL A 110 -9.89 -6.51 -19.82
N GLY A 111 -9.88 -7.82 -20.06
CA GLY A 111 -9.15 -8.40 -21.19
C GLY A 111 -9.71 -7.97 -22.54
N ASP A 112 -11.05 -7.86 -22.68
CA ASP A 112 -11.67 -7.30 -23.89
C ASP A 112 -11.35 -5.81 -24.07
N TRP A 113 -11.34 -5.02 -22.98
CA TRP A 113 -10.88 -3.62 -23.02
C TRP A 113 -9.40 -3.53 -23.46
N MET A 114 -8.51 -4.37 -22.91
CA MET A 114 -7.11 -4.44 -23.31
C MET A 114 -6.97 -4.79 -24.80
N ARG A 115 -7.72 -5.77 -25.26
CA ARG A 115 -7.75 -6.18 -26.68
C ARG A 115 -8.10 -4.99 -27.59
N ARG A 116 -9.17 -4.26 -27.26
CA ARG A 116 -9.60 -3.08 -28.05
C ARG A 116 -8.57 -1.96 -28.04
N LYS A 117 -7.87 -1.80 -26.92
CA LYS A 117 -6.77 -0.82 -26.76
C LYS A 117 -5.43 -1.34 -27.30
N ARG A 118 -5.35 -2.61 -27.71
CA ARG A 118 -4.11 -3.28 -28.15
C ARG A 118 -3.00 -3.22 -27.08
N LEU A 119 -3.34 -3.48 -25.81
CA LEU A 119 -2.41 -3.49 -24.69
C LEU A 119 -1.83 -4.91 -24.50
N PRO A 120 -0.52 -5.12 -24.67
CA PRO A 120 0.09 -6.45 -24.64
C PRO A 120 0.42 -6.95 -23.25
N HIS A 121 0.42 -6.05 -22.25
CA HIS A 121 0.85 -6.35 -20.89
C HIS A 121 -0.11 -5.76 -19.86
N VAL A 122 -0.37 -6.52 -18.79
CA VAL A 122 -1.07 -6.04 -17.59
C VAL A 122 -0.15 -6.06 -16.38
N HIS A 123 -0.01 -4.92 -15.74
CA HIS A 123 0.59 -4.80 -14.41
C HIS A 123 -0.51 -4.58 -13.38
N THR A 124 -0.47 -5.27 -12.24
CA THR A 124 -1.56 -5.21 -11.28
C THR A 124 -1.09 -5.00 -9.84
N HIS A 125 -1.89 -4.20 -9.09
CA HIS A 125 -1.79 -4.02 -7.65
C HIS A 125 -3.14 -4.38 -7.01
N TYR A 126 -3.15 -5.25 -5.99
CA TYR A 126 -4.35 -5.69 -5.25
C TYR A 126 -5.45 -6.36 -6.09
N ALA A 127 -5.22 -6.60 -7.38
CA ALA A 127 -6.14 -7.31 -8.27
C ALA A 127 -5.47 -8.52 -8.95
N ALA A 128 -4.49 -9.13 -8.27
CA ALA A 128 -3.62 -10.16 -8.82
C ALA A 128 -4.37 -11.40 -9.32
N THR A 129 -5.48 -11.80 -8.68
CA THR A 129 -6.32 -12.93 -9.14
C THR A 129 -7.02 -12.62 -10.46
N VAL A 130 -7.51 -11.38 -10.63
CA VAL A 130 -8.09 -10.94 -11.92
C VAL A 130 -7.00 -10.89 -12.99
N GLY A 131 -5.81 -10.34 -12.67
CA GLY A 131 -4.65 -10.34 -13.57
C GLY A 131 -4.23 -11.74 -14.03
N LEU A 132 -4.19 -12.71 -13.11
CA LEU A 132 -3.92 -14.11 -13.40
C LEU A 132 -4.94 -14.70 -14.40
N LEU A 133 -6.23 -14.43 -14.21
CA LEU A 133 -7.27 -14.91 -15.10
C LEU A 133 -7.19 -14.23 -16.48
N ILE A 134 -6.86 -12.94 -16.54
CA ILE A 134 -6.64 -12.23 -17.82
C ILE A 134 -5.53 -12.91 -18.62
N SER A 135 -4.37 -13.16 -18.02
CA SER A 135 -3.24 -13.80 -18.72
C SER A 135 -3.52 -15.23 -19.15
N HIS A 136 -4.46 -15.92 -18.51
CA HIS A 136 -4.92 -17.25 -18.91
C HIS A 136 -5.88 -17.20 -20.12
N ILE A 137 -6.79 -16.21 -20.16
CA ILE A 137 -7.84 -16.10 -21.19
C ILE A 137 -7.32 -15.39 -22.44
N PHE A 138 -6.52 -14.32 -22.26
CA PHE A 138 -6.04 -13.47 -23.34
C PHE A 138 -4.53 -13.64 -23.56
N PRO A 139 -4.02 -13.40 -24.80
CA PRO A 139 -2.60 -13.49 -25.11
C PRO A 139 -1.88 -12.22 -24.66
N VAL A 140 -1.82 -12.00 -23.37
CA VAL A 140 -1.17 -10.86 -22.74
C VAL A 140 -0.23 -11.38 -21.64
N THR A 141 0.86 -10.66 -21.39
CA THR A 141 1.76 -10.95 -20.29
C THR A 141 1.28 -10.25 -19.02
N LEU A 142 1.68 -10.80 -17.86
CA LEU A 142 1.30 -10.33 -16.53
C LEU A 142 2.52 -9.96 -15.72
N SER A 143 2.46 -8.85 -14.99
CA SER A 143 3.32 -8.60 -13.83
C SER A 143 2.49 -8.14 -12.64
N ILE A 144 3.02 -8.36 -11.44
CA ILE A 144 2.30 -8.13 -10.19
C ILE A 144 3.21 -7.42 -9.21
N THR A 145 2.70 -6.36 -8.54
CA THR A 145 3.33 -5.82 -7.34
C THR A 145 2.58 -6.28 -6.09
N PHE A 146 3.29 -6.96 -5.20
CA PHE A 146 2.79 -7.44 -3.92
C PHE A 146 3.14 -6.44 -2.81
N HIS A 147 2.13 -6.06 -2.01
CA HIS A 147 2.24 -4.94 -1.07
C HIS A 147 2.33 -5.32 0.39
N GLY A 148 1.93 -6.53 0.78
CA GLY A 148 2.09 -6.79 2.17
C GLY A 148 1.26 -7.87 2.83
N PRO A 149 1.12 -7.78 4.15
CA PRO A 149 0.80 -8.92 4.99
C PRO A 149 -0.56 -9.55 4.69
N GLY A 150 -1.54 -8.78 4.27
CA GLY A 150 -2.85 -9.33 3.89
C GLY A 150 -2.80 -10.39 2.80
N GLU A 151 -1.78 -10.34 1.93
CA GLU A 151 -1.55 -11.34 0.89
C GLU A 151 -0.77 -12.55 1.44
N PHE A 152 0.03 -12.35 2.49
CA PHE A 152 0.93 -13.36 3.07
C PHE A 152 0.34 -14.13 4.24
N VAL A 153 -0.74 -13.65 4.89
CA VAL A 153 -1.41 -14.34 6.01
C VAL A 153 -1.92 -15.73 5.62
N ASN A 154 -2.41 -15.88 4.39
CA ASN A 154 -2.81 -17.17 3.84
C ASN A 154 -2.24 -17.35 2.43
N PRO A 155 -0.96 -17.67 2.29
CA PRO A 155 -0.29 -17.75 0.98
C PRO A 155 -0.91 -18.80 0.06
N ALA A 156 -1.33 -19.93 0.61
CA ALA A 156 -1.97 -21.01 -0.14
C ALA A 156 -3.36 -20.58 -0.64
N GLY A 157 -4.21 -20.03 0.21
CA GLY A 157 -5.53 -19.51 -0.16
C GLY A 157 -5.45 -18.27 -1.08
N SER A 158 -4.35 -17.53 -1.01
CA SER A 158 -4.05 -16.42 -1.91
C SER A 158 -3.41 -16.87 -3.23
N HIS A 159 -3.09 -18.15 -3.40
CA HIS A 159 -2.47 -18.74 -4.59
C HIS A 159 -1.20 -17.98 -5.05
N LEU A 160 -0.35 -17.55 -4.09
CA LEU A 160 0.81 -16.70 -4.40
C LEU A 160 1.81 -17.38 -5.32
N GLY A 161 2.16 -18.64 -5.07
CA GLY A 161 3.08 -19.40 -5.91
C GLY A 161 2.59 -19.51 -7.36
N GLU A 162 1.28 -19.71 -7.58
CA GLU A 162 0.68 -19.76 -8.91
C GLU A 162 0.72 -18.40 -9.61
N LYS A 163 0.48 -17.30 -8.88
CA LYS A 163 0.57 -15.93 -9.39
C LYS A 163 2.00 -15.58 -9.82
N VAL A 164 3.00 -15.93 -9.00
CA VAL A 164 4.42 -15.73 -9.35
C VAL A 164 4.78 -16.57 -10.58
N ALA A 165 4.40 -17.85 -10.62
CA ALA A 165 4.69 -18.72 -11.75
C ALA A 165 4.10 -18.19 -13.07
N ALA A 166 2.86 -17.66 -13.03
CA ALA A 166 2.17 -17.13 -14.21
C ALA A 166 2.68 -15.73 -14.64
N SER A 167 3.34 -14.99 -13.76
CA SER A 167 3.85 -13.67 -14.08
C SER A 167 5.13 -13.73 -14.91
N LEU A 168 5.33 -12.74 -15.76
CA LEU A 168 6.60 -12.50 -16.45
C LEU A 168 7.67 -12.08 -15.42
N PHE A 169 7.28 -11.22 -14.48
CA PHE A 169 8.01 -10.86 -13.28
C PHE A 169 7.03 -10.42 -12.17
N SER A 170 7.48 -10.46 -10.94
CA SER A 170 6.74 -10.01 -9.76
C SER A 170 7.58 -9.06 -8.93
N CYS A 171 7.02 -7.91 -8.59
CA CYS A 171 7.64 -6.94 -7.70
C CYS A 171 7.20 -7.18 -6.25
N ALA A 172 8.13 -7.16 -5.33
CA ALA A 172 7.87 -7.02 -3.90
C ALA A 172 8.32 -5.64 -3.43
N ILE A 173 7.51 -4.99 -2.60
CA ILE A 173 7.84 -3.65 -2.10
C ILE A 173 8.92 -3.67 -1.00
N SER A 174 9.29 -4.86 -0.50
CA SER A 174 10.28 -5.06 0.56
C SER A 174 11.03 -6.38 0.38
N ARG A 175 12.20 -6.52 1.02
CA ARG A 175 12.93 -7.79 1.11
C ARG A 175 12.12 -8.84 1.86
N TYR A 176 11.42 -8.41 2.93
CA TYR A 176 10.47 -9.26 3.63
C TYR A 176 9.42 -9.82 2.66
N GLY A 177 8.75 -8.95 1.89
CA GLY A 177 7.77 -9.39 0.88
C GLY A 177 8.39 -10.35 -0.15
N ALA A 178 9.60 -10.08 -0.63
CA ALA A 178 10.31 -10.98 -1.54
C ALA A 178 10.58 -12.34 -0.89
N SER A 179 11.00 -12.40 0.37
CA SER A 179 11.22 -13.65 1.09
C SER A 179 9.93 -14.47 1.25
N GLN A 180 8.80 -13.82 1.51
CA GLN A 180 7.49 -14.48 1.58
C GLN A 180 7.08 -15.09 0.23
N LEU A 181 7.36 -14.39 -0.88
CA LEU A 181 7.12 -14.92 -2.23
C LEU A 181 8.07 -16.09 -2.54
N MET A 182 9.35 -15.99 -2.17
CA MET A 182 10.32 -17.07 -2.35
C MET A 182 9.93 -18.34 -1.59
N ALA A 183 9.38 -18.20 -0.40
CA ALA A 183 8.96 -19.33 0.44
C ALA A 183 7.84 -20.16 -0.20
N VAL A 184 7.00 -19.57 -1.09
CA VAL A 184 5.87 -20.25 -1.72
C VAL A 184 6.02 -20.48 -3.22
N ALA A 185 6.95 -19.80 -3.87
CA ALA A 185 7.26 -19.99 -5.29
C ALA A 185 8.29 -21.11 -5.47
N LYS A 186 8.27 -21.73 -6.65
CA LYS A 186 9.35 -22.66 -7.04
C LYS A 186 10.68 -21.92 -7.18
N CYS A 187 11.79 -22.54 -6.81
CA CYS A 187 13.13 -21.93 -6.95
C CYS A 187 13.42 -21.46 -8.39
N THR A 188 12.86 -22.15 -9.39
CA THR A 188 12.95 -21.76 -10.81
C THR A 188 12.27 -20.44 -11.15
N ASP A 189 11.34 -19.98 -10.31
CA ASP A 189 10.63 -18.72 -10.48
C ASP A 189 11.28 -17.54 -9.71
N TRP A 190 12.23 -17.81 -8.81
CA TRP A 190 12.91 -16.75 -8.04
C TRP A 190 13.56 -15.66 -8.90
N PRO A 191 14.16 -15.95 -10.08
CA PRO A 191 14.70 -14.91 -10.96
C PRO A 191 13.66 -13.94 -11.53
N LYS A 192 12.37 -14.22 -11.35
CA LYS A 192 11.26 -13.31 -11.71
C LYS A 192 10.97 -12.27 -10.63
N LEU A 193 11.52 -12.44 -9.41
CA LEU A 193 11.23 -11.56 -8.29
C LEU A 193 12.14 -10.34 -8.32
N GLU A 194 11.53 -9.16 -8.28
CA GLU A 194 12.19 -7.86 -8.25
C GLU A 194 11.82 -7.13 -6.96
N ILE A 195 12.76 -6.39 -6.39
CA ILE A 195 12.48 -5.55 -5.21
C ILE A 195 12.34 -4.10 -5.68
N THR A 196 11.11 -3.58 -5.58
CA THR A 196 10.75 -2.22 -5.97
C THR A 196 10.08 -1.50 -4.79
N PRO A 197 10.88 -0.93 -3.87
CA PRO A 197 10.35 -0.28 -2.68
C PRO A 197 9.42 0.90 -3.03
N LEU A 198 8.43 1.12 -2.18
CA LEU A 198 7.64 2.35 -2.21
C LEU A 198 8.51 3.55 -1.84
N GLY A 199 7.97 4.74 -2.03
CA GLY A 199 8.65 5.97 -1.66
C GLY A 199 7.68 7.06 -1.25
N VAL A 200 8.22 8.13 -0.67
CA VAL A 200 7.50 9.33 -0.28
C VAL A 200 7.98 10.52 -1.11
N ASP A 201 7.06 11.43 -1.39
CA ASP A 201 7.35 12.71 -2.02
C ASP A 201 8.04 13.64 -1.01
N LEU A 202 9.31 13.94 -1.26
CA LEU A 202 10.15 14.69 -0.33
C LEU A 202 9.89 16.21 -0.35
N GLU A 203 9.22 16.71 -1.40
CA GLU A 203 8.79 18.11 -1.48
C GLU A 203 7.50 18.30 -0.68
N GLU A 204 6.55 17.38 -0.82
CA GLU A 204 5.31 17.39 -0.05
C GLU A 204 5.55 17.17 1.45
N PHE A 205 6.47 16.26 1.83
CA PHE A 205 6.81 15.93 3.21
C PHE A 205 8.15 16.56 3.61
N SER A 206 8.23 17.90 3.53
CA SER A 206 9.40 18.68 3.98
C SER A 206 9.47 18.75 5.50
N PRO A 207 10.69 18.84 6.10
CA PRO A 207 10.85 18.88 7.55
C PRO A 207 10.24 20.13 8.15
N ARG A 208 9.79 20.00 9.39
CA ARG A 208 9.32 21.09 10.23
C ARG A 208 10.43 21.57 11.19
N PRO A 209 10.32 22.77 11.78
CA PRO A 209 11.20 23.17 12.87
C PRO A 209 11.07 22.19 14.04
N PHE A 210 12.21 21.83 14.66
CA PHE A 210 12.23 20.98 15.82
C PHE A 210 11.66 21.71 17.05
N ARG A 211 10.88 21.02 17.87
CA ARG A 211 10.30 21.54 19.12
C ARG A 211 11.04 20.92 20.30
N PRO A 212 11.97 21.65 20.96
CA PRO A 212 12.79 21.06 22.03
C PRO A 212 11.99 20.75 23.30
N ALA A 213 11.01 21.58 23.66
CA ALA A 213 10.20 21.43 24.86
C ALA A 213 8.69 21.51 24.54
N PRO A 214 8.12 20.51 23.86
CA PRO A 214 6.69 20.50 23.54
C PRO A 214 5.86 20.22 24.81
N SER A 215 4.86 21.07 25.05
CA SER A 215 3.88 20.86 26.12
C SER A 215 2.49 21.29 25.62
N PRO A 216 1.52 20.38 25.53
CA PRO A 216 1.66 18.94 25.66
C PRO A 216 2.50 18.31 24.52
N PHE A 217 3.10 17.15 24.79
CA PHE A 217 3.81 16.34 23.79
C PHE A 217 2.82 15.75 22.78
N GLN A 218 3.02 15.96 21.48
CA GLN A 218 2.08 15.58 20.44
C GLN A 218 2.47 14.23 19.81
N MET A 219 1.65 13.22 20.04
CA MET A 219 1.78 11.90 19.43
C MET A 219 0.77 11.72 18.31
N VAL A 220 1.18 11.09 17.24
CA VAL A 220 0.28 10.71 16.13
C VAL A 220 0.41 9.24 15.81
N SER A 221 -0.73 8.60 15.54
CA SER A 221 -0.79 7.27 14.92
C SER A 221 -1.73 7.33 13.73
N VAL A 222 -1.25 6.89 12.57
CA VAL A 222 -1.97 7.00 11.30
C VAL A 222 -2.19 5.62 10.71
N GLY A 223 -3.43 5.31 10.40
CA GLY A 223 -3.78 4.06 9.75
C GLY A 223 -5.21 3.62 10.01
N ARG A 224 -5.62 2.56 9.31
CA ARG A 224 -6.95 1.98 9.50
C ARG A 224 -7.12 1.55 10.96
N LEU A 225 -8.25 1.89 11.58
CA LEU A 225 -8.58 1.44 12.94
C LEU A 225 -9.08 -0.01 12.89
N ALA A 226 -8.13 -0.94 13.02
CA ALA A 226 -8.38 -2.38 12.88
C ALA A 226 -7.41 -3.18 13.75
N PRO A 227 -7.73 -4.42 14.16
CA PRO A 227 -6.94 -5.21 15.11
C PRO A 227 -5.47 -5.32 14.72
N VAL A 228 -5.18 -5.49 13.42
CA VAL A 228 -3.81 -5.64 12.90
C VAL A 228 -2.93 -4.40 13.11
N LYS A 229 -3.51 -3.24 13.37
CA LYS A 229 -2.78 -1.97 13.57
C LYS A 229 -2.43 -1.68 15.05
N GLY A 230 -2.93 -2.49 15.98
CA GLY A 230 -2.50 -2.48 17.38
C GLY A 230 -2.83 -1.21 18.17
N GLN A 231 -3.84 -0.41 17.76
CA GLN A 231 -4.18 0.81 18.48
C GLN A 231 -4.58 0.56 19.94
N HIS A 232 -5.14 -0.60 20.28
CA HIS A 232 -5.42 -0.99 21.67
C HIS A 232 -4.14 -1.09 22.51
N VAL A 233 -3.02 -1.56 21.93
CA VAL A 233 -1.71 -1.57 22.58
C VAL A 233 -1.24 -0.16 22.85
N LEU A 234 -1.45 0.76 21.90
CA LEU A 234 -1.10 2.17 22.07
C LEU A 234 -1.92 2.84 23.18
N ILE A 235 -3.24 2.58 23.24
CA ILE A 235 -4.10 3.10 24.30
C ILE A 235 -3.62 2.60 25.68
N ALA A 236 -3.26 1.31 25.79
CA ALA A 236 -2.70 0.77 27.03
C ALA A 236 -1.32 1.40 27.39
N ALA A 237 -0.50 1.71 26.39
CA ALA A 237 0.77 2.36 26.62
C ALA A 237 0.60 3.83 27.09
N VAL A 238 -0.30 4.61 26.49
CA VAL A 238 -0.53 6.00 26.90
C VAL A 238 -1.25 6.10 28.25
N GLU A 239 -2.03 5.09 28.64
CA GLU A 239 -2.54 4.99 30.02
C GLU A 239 -1.40 4.94 31.06
N ARG A 240 -0.34 4.15 30.76
CA ARG A 240 0.84 4.07 31.61
C ARG A 240 1.56 5.42 31.69
N LEU A 241 1.71 6.12 30.55
CA LEU A 241 2.31 7.46 30.51
C LEU A 241 1.50 8.48 31.32
N ALA A 242 0.17 8.46 31.22
CA ALA A 242 -0.70 9.32 32.01
C ALA A 242 -0.56 9.05 33.52
N LYS A 243 -0.52 7.78 33.93
CA LYS A 243 -0.29 7.37 35.34
C LYS A 243 1.09 7.80 35.86
N SER A 244 2.09 7.92 34.97
CA SER A 244 3.44 8.42 35.31
C SER A 244 3.55 9.95 35.27
N GLY A 245 2.46 10.68 35.03
CA GLY A 245 2.40 12.13 35.06
C GLY A 245 2.89 12.84 33.80
N HIS A 246 3.10 12.13 32.70
CA HIS A 246 3.47 12.75 31.42
C HIS A 246 2.30 13.53 30.81
N CYS A 247 2.60 14.73 30.30
CA CYS A 247 1.62 15.59 29.62
C CYS A 247 1.70 15.42 28.11
N PHE A 248 0.66 14.86 27.49
CA PHE A 248 0.63 14.54 26.08
C PHE A 248 -0.77 14.66 25.47
N VAL A 249 -0.82 14.70 24.14
CA VAL A 249 -2.01 14.46 23.32
C VAL A 249 -1.68 13.39 22.29
N LEU A 250 -2.51 12.35 22.21
CA LEU A 250 -2.46 11.34 21.18
C LEU A 250 -3.56 11.59 20.15
N ARG A 251 -3.19 11.71 18.87
CA ARG A 251 -4.11 11.83 17.76
C ARG A 251 -4.12 10.56 16.92
N LEU A 252 -5.30 9.93 16.81
CA LEU A 252 -5.53 8.72 16.01
C LEU A 252 -6.20 9.13 14.69
N ALA A 253 -5.44 9.12 13.60
CA ALA A 253 -5.91 9.47 12.26
C ALA A 253 -6.24 8.21 11.46
N GLY A 254 -7.48 8.09 11.04
CA GLY A 254 -8.03 6.98 10.29
C GLY A 254 -9.42 6.57 10.78
N ASP A 255 -10.00 5.60 10.08
CA ASP A 255 -11.29 5.01 10.40
C ASP A 255 -11.21 3.49 10.25
N GLY A 256 -12.16 2.76 10.81
CA GLY A 256 -12.18 1.31 10.68
C GLY A 256 -13.12 0.61 11.67
N PRO A 257 -13.16 -0.73 11.60
CA PRO A 257 -14.10 -1.52 12.40
C PRO A 257 -13.91 -1.36 13.92
N ASP A 258 -12.71 -1.01 14.38
CA ASP A 258 -12.41 -0.91 15.82
C ASP A 258 -12.70 0.50 16.40
N LEU A 259 -13.14 1.49 15.60
CA LEU A 259 -13.34 2.87 16.07
C LEU A 259 -14.18 2.93 17.35
N ARG A 260 -15.34 2.28 17.38
CA ARG A 260 -16.23 2.28 18.56
C ARG A 260 -15.58 1.61 19.77
N ALA A 261 -14.92 0.48 19.56
CA ALA A 261 -14.25 -0.26 20.64
C ALA A 261 -13.10 0.57 21.23
N LEU A 262 -12.31 1.23 20.38
CA LEU A 262 -11.22 2.13 20.81
C LEU A 262 -11.76 3.34 21.59
N GLN A 263 -12.85 3.95 21.16
CA GLN A 263 -13.49 5.06 21.88
C GLN A 263 -13.99 4.64 23.27
N GLN A 264 -14.58 3.44 23.36
CA GLN A 264 -15.01 2.87 24.65
C GLN A 264 -13.83 2.57 25.57
N ASP A 265 -12.73 2.02 25.03
CA ASP A 265 -11.50 1.72 25.78
C ASP A 265 -10.85 3.01 26.31
N VAL A 266 -10.76 4.06 25.50
CA VAL A 266 -10.27 5.39 25.88
C VAL A 266 -11.12 5.97 27.02
N HIS A 267 -12.44 5.91 26.92
CA HIS A 267 -13.35 6.40 27.97
C HIS A 267 -13.20 5.60 29.27
N ALA A 268 -13.20 4.27 29.20
CA ALA A 268 -13.06 3.39 30.37
C ALA A 268 -11.75 3.61 31.14
N ARG A 269 -10.68 4.01 30.45
CA ARG A 269 -9.36 4.33 31.06
C ARG A 269 -9.22 5.78 31.47
N GLY A 270 -10.24 6.64 31.30
CA GLY A 270 -10.18 8.05 31.66
C GLY A 270 -9.24 8.89 30.79
N LEU A 271 -9.03 8.50 29.53
CA LEU A 271 -8.10 9.15 28.60
C LEU A 271 -8.78 10.11 27.61
N SER A 272 -10.07 10.40 27.76
CA SER A 272 -10.85 11.20 26.81
C SER A 272 -10.31 12.62 26.57
N GLU A 273 -9.60 13.19 27.56
CA GLU A 273 -9.02 14.53 27.45
C GLU A 273 -7.69 14.56 26.66
N CYS A 274 -7.03 13.42 26.51
CA CYS A 274 -5.72 13.36 25.86
C CYS A 274 -5.65 12.47 24.61
N VAL A 275 -6.73 11.75 24.27
CA VAL A 275 -6.81 10.91 23.04
C VAL A 275 -7.89 11.46 22.12
N ILE A 276 -7.48 11.86 20.93
CA ILE A 276 -8.34 12.49 19.92
C ILE A 276 -8.44 11.59 18.69
N PHE A 277 -9.67 11.34 18.23
CA PHE A 277 -9.94 10.62 17.00
C PHE A 277 -10.18 11.62 15.87
N GLU A 278 -9.25 11.68 14.91
CA GLU A 278 -9.28 12.64 13.79
C GLU A 278 -10.16 12.19 12.62
N GLY A 279 -10.58 10.91 12.61
CA GLY A 279 -11.26 10.32 11.45
C GLY A 279 -10.35 10.19 10.22
N ASN A 280 -10.96 10.02 9.05
CA ASN A 280 -10.24 9.96 7.79
C ASN A 280 -9.78 11.35 7.36
N LEU A 281 -8.47 11.52 7.21
CA LEU A 281 -7.83 12.75 6.76
C LEU A 281 -7.40 12.63 5.29
N ASN A 282 -7.55 13.70 4.52
CA ASN A 282 -6.90 13.81 3.22
C ASN A 282 -5.39 14.11 3.40
N GLN A 283 -4.62 14.08 2.29
CA GLN A 283 -3.17 14.26 2.34
C GLN A 283 -2.73 15.62 2.92
N ASP A 284 -3.48 16.71 2.64
CA ASP A 284 -3.15 18.06 3.15
C ASP A 284 -3.38 18.14 4.66
N GLN A 285 -4.51 17.60 5.13
CA GLN A 285 -4.83 17.51 6.55
C GLN A 285 -3.82 16.64 7.31
N LEU A 286 -3.42 15.51 6.71
CA LEU A 286 -2.43 14.61 7.28
C LEU A 286 -1.05 15.27 7.40
N ARG A 287 -0.62 16.02 6.38
CA ARG A 287 0.62 16.83 6.47
C ARG A 287 0.54 17.89 7.57
N GLY A 288 -0.63 18.53 7.71
CA GLY A 288 -0.89 19.46 8.81
C GLY A 288 -0.75 18.81 10.18
N LEU A 289 -1.28 17.60 10.33
CA LEU A 289 -1.19 16.80 11.54
C LEU A 289 0.27 16.41 11.85
N TYR A 290 1.01 15.92 10.87
CA TYR A 290 2.44 15.61 11.04
C TYR A 290 3.25 16.83 11.46
N ARG A 291 2.99 18.03 10.92
CA ARG A 291 3.69 19.26 11.31
C ARG A 291 3.53 19.61 12.79
N GLN A 292 2.46 19.18 13.41
CA GLN A 292 2.17 19.40 14.83
C GLN A 292 2.71 18.27 15.73
N SER A 293 3.10 17.13 15.16
CA SER A 293 3.45 15.92 15.90
C SER A 293 4.92 15.90 16.32
N ASP A 294 5.23 15.39 17.49
CA ASP A 294 6.57 15.23 18.05
C ASP A 294 7.10 13.81 17.91
N VAL A 295 6.20 12.84 17.76
CA VAL A 295 6.49 11.43 17.49
C VAL A 295 5.37 10.80 16.67
N LEU A 296 5.73 9.89 15.75
CA LEU A 296 4.78 8.96 15.16
C LEU A 296 4.91 7.59 15.81
N VAL A 297 3.76 6.99 16.16
CA VAL A 297 3.70 5.68 16.81
C VAL A 297 2.91 4.72 15.94
N LEU A 298 3.53 3.57 15.59
CA LEU A 298 2.91 2.54 14.75
C LEU A 298 3.06 1.14 15.39
N PRO A 299 2.18 0.74 16.32
CA PRO A 299 2.30 -0.51 17.08
C PRO A 299 1.64 -1.70 16.37
N SER A 300 1.74 -1.75 15.04
CA SER A 300 1.08 -2.75 14.20
C SER A 300 1.59 -4.17 14.49
N PHE A 301 0.71 -5.17 14.30
CA PHE A 301 1.05 -6.58 14.34
C PHE A 301 1.55 -7.13 13.00
N ALA A 302 1.23 -6.45 11.90
CA ALA A 302 1.74 -6.81 10.58
C ALA A 302 1.76 -5.60 9.63
N GLU A 303 2.86 -5.46 8.86
CA GLU A 303 3.06 -4.37 7.88
C GLU A 303 3.90 -4.85 6.68
N GLY A 304 3.54 -4.42 5.49
CA GLY A 304 4.40 -4.63 4.32
C GLY A 304 5.59 -3.67 4.32
N LEU A 305 5.33 -2.44 3.95
CA LEU A 305 6.28 -1.32 3.99
C LEU A 305 5.46 -0.04 4.26
N PRO A 306 5.23 0.33 5.53
CA PRO A 306 4.27 1.39 5.87
C PRO A 306 4.71 2.77 5.42
N VAL A 307 3.96 3.35 4.48
CA VAL A 307 4.25 4.68 3.91
C VAL A 307 4.19 5.78 4.98
N VAL A 308 3.33 5.64 5.98
CA VAL A 308 3.18 6.60 7.09
C VAL A 308 4.48 6.78 7.90
N LEU A 309 5.30 5.72 8.04
CA LEU A 309 6.63 5.83 8.63
C LEU A 309 7.56 6.65 7.74
N MET A 310 7.55 6.40 6.43
CA MET A 310 8.37 7.17 5.48
C MET A 310 7.96 8.65 5.46
N GLU A 311 6.65 8.95 5.52
CA GLU A 311 6.11 10.31 5.58
C GLU A 311 6.58 11.05 6.83
N ALA A 312 6.45 10.44 8.01
CA ALA A 312 6.91 11.03 9.27
C ALA A 312 8.44 11.22 9.30
N MET A 313 9.18 10.18 8.89
CA MET A 313 10.64 10.23 8.82
C MET A 313 11.13 11.28 7.81
N ALA A 314 10.43 11.46 6.67
CA ALA A 314 10.72 12.53 5.72
C ALA A 314 10.60 13.93 6.34
N MET A 315 9.70 14.10 7.30
CA MET A 315 9.51 15.34 8.05
C MET A 315 10.40 15.46 9.29
N ALA A 316 11.39 14.57 9.44
CA ALA A 316 12.28 14.46 10.59
C ALA A 316 11.52 14.24 11.93
N ILE A 317 10.38 13.55 11.88
CA ILE A 317 9.64 13.12 13.05
C ILE A 317 10.17 11.75 13.48
N PRO A 318 10.66 11.58 14.71
CA PRO A 318 11.09 10.29 15.21
C PRO A 318 9.91 9.32 15.27
N CYS A 319 10.17 8.04 15.03
CA CYS A 319 9.15 7.00 14.97
C CYS A 319 9.40 5.93 16.04
N VAL A 320 8.32 5.48 16.68
CA VAL A 320 8.29 4.27 17.49
C VAL A 320 7.37 3.26 16.79
N ALA A 321 7.85 2.07 16.48
CA ALA A 321 7.06 1.07 15.76
C ALA A 321 7.33 -0.35 16.28
N SER A 322 6.43 -1.27 15.99
CA SER A 322 6.63 -2.69 16.29
C SER A 322 7.72 -3.29 15.38
N TRP A 323 8.48 -4.22 15.93
CA TRP A 323 9.49 -4.98 15.18
C TRP A 323 8.83 -6.14 14.42
N VAL A 324 8.14 -5.82 13.34
CA VAL A 324 7.41 -6.80 12.52
C VAL A 324 7.68 -6.62 11.05
N ASP A 325 7.66 -7.71 10.30
CA ASP A 325 7.61 -7.80 8.84
C ASP A 325 8.63 -6.87 8.12
N GLY A 326 8.13 -5.90 7.36
CA GLY A 326 8.98 -4.95 6.60
C GLY A 326 9.39 -3.69 7.39
N ILE A 327 8.93 -3.48 8.62
CA ILE A 327 9.29 -2.29 9.42
C ILE A 327 10.81 -2.18 9.67
N PRO A 328 11.56 -3.28 9.97
CA PRO A 328 13.01 -3.22 10.15
C PRO A 328 13.79 -2.79 8.89
N GLU A 329 13.17 -2.82 7.72
CA GLU A 329 13.79 -2.26 6.51
C GLU A 329 13.72 -0.71 6.48
N ILE A 330 12.68 -0.14 7.11
CA ILE A 330 12.50 1.31 7.25
C ILE A 330 13.25 1.85 8.46
N ILE A 331 13.08 1.22 9.63
CA ILE A 331 13.67 1.66 10.90
C ILE A 331 14.79 0.72 11.31
N THR A 332 15.96 1.28 11.60
CA THR A 332 17.05 0.61 12.31
C THR A 332 16.98 1.04 13.76
N HIS A 333 16.68 0.08 14.65
CA HIS A 333 16.51 0.34 16.08
C HIS A 333 17.69 1.11 16.68
N GLU A 334 17.39 2.14 17.50
CA GLU A 334 18.35 3.05 18.18
C GLU A 334 19.20 3.91 17.21
N VAL A 335 19.02 3.78 15.89
CA VAL A 335 19.79 4.56 14.90
C VAL A 335 18.92 5.65 14.28
N ASP A 336 17.74 5.29 13.77
CA ASP A 336 16.85 6.19 13.05
C ASP A 336 15.37 6.03 13.47
N GLY A 337 15.14 5.39 14.62
CA GLY A 337 13.86 5.21 15.28
C GLY A 337 13.93 4.13 16.35
N LEU A 338 12.83 3.89 17.05
CA LEU A 338 12.75 2.89 18.09
C LEU A 338 11.82 1.75 17.66
N LEU A 339 12.27 0.52 17.78
CA LEU A 339 11.50 -0.67 17.55
C LEU A 339 11.18 -1.38 18.88
N ILE A 340 9.94 -1.82 19.03
CA ILE A 340 9.47 -2.52 20.22
C ILE A 340 8.90 -3.90 19.84
N PRO A 341 8.86 -4.87 20.75
CA PRO A 341 8.15 -6.13 20.54
C PRO A 341 6.66 -5.86 20.23
N PRO A 342 6.04 -6.56 19.26
CA PRO A 342 4.63 -6.37 18.97
C PRO A 342 3.76 -6.81 20.16
N GLY A 343 2.73 -6.02 20.48
CA GLY A 343 1.81 -6.29 21.57
C GLY A 343 2.31 -5.87 22.97
N ASP A 344 3.54 -5.38 23.09
CA ASP A 344 4.12 -4.97 24.35
C ASP A 344 3.83 -3.49 24.65
N ALA A 345 2.76 -3.24 25.40
CA ALA A 345 2.36 -1.88 25.81
C ALA A 345 3.36 -1.22 26.79
N GLU A 346 4.10 -2.01 27.56
CA GLU A 346 5.10 -1.48 28.50
C GLU A 346 6.35 -1.02 27.74
N ALA A 347 6.89 -1.84 26.85
CA ALA A 347 8.01 -1.46 26.01
C ALA A 347 7.64 -0.23 25.14
N LEU A 348 6.40 -0.16 24.65
CA LEU A 348 5.89 0.97 23.89
C LEU A 348 5.86 2.25 24.74
N ALA A 349 5.31 2.18 25.96
CA ALA A 349 5.28 3.31 26.87
C ALA A 349 6.70 3.80 27.21
N ASN A 350 7.61 2.89 27.52
CA ASN A 350 9.01 3.20 27.84
C ASN A 350 9.73 3.86 26.65
N ALA A 351 9.51 3.37 25.42
CA ALA A 351 10.10 3.96 24.23
C ALA A 351 9.59 5.39 23.97
N ILE A 352 8.28 5.62 24.20
CA ILE A 352 7.70 6.96 24.06
C ILE A 352 8.22 7.88 25.16
N ALA A 353 8.25 7.45 26.43
CA ALA A 353 8.78 8.22 27.55
C ALA A 353 10.22 8.67 27.29
N ARG A 354 11.09 7.79 26.81
CA ARG A 354 12.47 8.15 26.41
C ARG A 354 12.50 9.30 25.40
N LEU A 355 11.59 9.32 24.42
CA LEU A 355 11.52 10.42 23.45
C LEU A 355 10.91 11.69 24.04
N MET A 356 10.09 11.59 25.09
CA MET A 356 9.57 12.76 25.82
C MET A 356 10.68 13.41 26.66
N ASP A 357 11.46 12.60 27.34
CA ASP A 357 12.43 13.05 28.36
C ASP A 357 13.80 13.40 27.77
N ASP A 358 14.22 12.71 26.68
CA ASP A 358 15.51 12.91 26.02
C ASP A 358 15.35 13.69 24.70
N VAL A 359 15.59 15.00 24.79
CA VAL A 359 15.50 15.96 23.69
C VAL A 359 16.53 15.66 22.60
N ASP A 360 17.76 15.33 23.01
CA ASP A 360 18.88 15.09 22.09
C ASP A 360 18.65 13.79 21.30
N LEU A 361 18.22 12.73 21.98
CA LEU A 361 17.82 11.46 21.34
C LEU A 361 16.71 11.70 20.33
N ARG A 362 15.66 12.44 20.70
CA ARG A 362 14.51 12.74 19.83
C ARG A 362 14.94 13.49 18.58
N GLN A 363 15.80 14.51 18.71
CA GLN A 363 16.31 15.28 17.58
C GLN A 363 17.22 14.43 16.70
N MET A 364 18.15 13.68 17.29
CA MET A 364 19.07 12.81 16.57
C MET A 364 18.34 11.76 15.73
N LEU A 365 17.38 11.05 16.34
CA LEU A 365 16.60 10.02 15.62
C LEU A 365 15.80 10.62 14.45
N GLY A 366 15.16 11.77 14.65
CA GLY A 366 14.43 12.45 13.57
C GLY A 366 15.33 12.86 12.40
N GLN A 367 16.51 13.40 12.67
CA GLN A 367 17.47 13.79 11.63
C GLN A 367 17.98 12.57 10.83
N ARG A 368 18.34 11.49 11.53
CA ARG A 368 18.83 10.25 10.91
C ARG A 368 17.72 9.55 10.12
N ALA A 369 16.50 9.54 10.66
CA ALA A 369 15.31 9.05 9.97
C ALA A 369 15.12 9.73 8.62
N ARG A 370 15.18 11.06 8.58
CA ARG A 370 15.10 11.83 7.35
C ARG A 370 16.24 11.50 6.37
N ALA A 371 17.48 11.44 6.85
CA ALA A 371 18.62 11.09 6.01
C ALA A 371 18.42 9.74 5.30
N LYS A 372 17.94 8.72 6.04
CA LYS A 372 17.62 7.41 5.48
C LYS A 372 16.52 7.46 4.42
N VAL A 373 15.46 8.22 4.66
CA VAL A 373 14.36 8.36 3.68
C VAL A 373 14.83 9.07 2.41
N LEU A 374 15.63 10.13 2.53
CA LEU A 374 16.26 10.80 1.40
C LEU A 374 17.10 9.83 0.54
N GLU A 375 17.82 8.91 1.17
CA GLU A 375 18.67 7.93 0.50
C GLU A 375 17.87 6.77 -0.13
N LYS A 376 16.92 6.18 0.62
CA LYS A 376 16.33 4.87 0.26
C LYS A 376 14.88 4.91 -0.20
N PHE A 377 14.11 5.92 0.24
CA PHE A 377 12.67 5.96 0.04
C PHE A 377 12.19 7.21 -0.71
N ASN A 378 13.05 7.81 -1.54
CA ASN A 378 12.66 8.86 -2.48
C ASN A 378 11.74 8.28 -3.56
N LEU A 379 10.53 8.81 -3.68
CA LEU A 379 9.50 8.33 -4.60
C LEU A 379 9.97 8.32 -6.06
N GLU A 380 10.53 9.42 -6.54
CA GLU A 380 10.96 9.53 -7.96
C GLU A 380 12.05 8.50 -8.29
N ARG A 381 13.01 8.33 -7.39
CA ARG A 381 14.09 7.34 -7.54
C ARG A 381 13.55 5.91 -7.53
N ASN A 382 12.62 5.60 -6.65
CA ASN A 382 12.07 4.25 -6.54
C ASN A 382 11.14 3.93 -7.73
N VAL A 383 10.36 4.90 -8.23
CA VAL A 383 9.60 4.74 -9.47
C VAL A 383 10.53 4.63 -10.69
N ALA A 384 11.66 5.35 -10.72
CA ALA A 384 12.66 5.17 -11.77
C ALA A 384 13.27 3.75 -11.77
N ARG A 385 13.43 3.14 -10.59
CA ARG A 385 13.84 1.72 -10.46
C ARG A 385 12.78 0.79 -11.04
N LEU A 386 11.51 0.98 -10.70
CA LEU A 386 10.40 0.22 -11.30
C LEU A 386 10.37 0.40 -12.82
N ALA A 387 10.55 1.62 -13.32
CA ALA A 387 10.61 1.90 -14.76
C ALA A 387 11.77 1.17 -15.45
N ALA A 388 12.93 1.05 -14.79
CA ALA A 388 14.06 0.28 -15.32
C ALA A 388 13.72 -1.21 -15.40
N VAL A 389 13.09 -1.78 -14.37
CA VAL A 389 12.60 -3.17 -14.39
C VAL A 389 11.60 -3.38 -15.52
N LEU A 390 10.63 -2.48 -15.68
CA LEU A 390 9.64 -2.54 -16.76
C LEU A 390 10.32 -2.51 -18.15
N ARG A 391 11.31 -1.63 -18.36
CA ARG A 391 12.05 -1.58 -19.64
C ARG A 391 12.87 -2.83 -19.91
N GLN A 392 13.46 -3.41 -18.88
CA GLN A 392 14.28 -4.63 -18.99
C GLN A 392 13.42 -5.86 -19.26
N ARG A 393 12.26 -5.97 -18.59
CA ARG A 393 11.43 -7.17 -18.61
C ARG A 393 10.37 -7.17 -19.72
N LEU A 394 9.96 -6.00 -20.20
CA LEU A 394 8.94 -5.90 -21.24
C LEU A 394 9.59 -5.73 -22.63
N PRO A 395 9.14 -6.49 -23.63
CA PRO A 395 9.61 -6.30 -25.00
C PRO A 395 9.22 -4.88 -25.47
N GLY A 396 10.19 -4.14 -26.03
CA GLY A 396 9.90 -2.88 -26.73
C GLY A 396 9.00 -3.12 -27.96
N ASP A 397 8.36 -2.02 -28.45
CA ASP A 397 7.55 -2.09 -29.69
C ASP A 397 8.37 -2.71 -30.84
N GLY A 398 8.03 -3.92 -31.27
CA GLY A 398 8.69 -4.62 -32.37
C GLY A 398 9.03 -6.10 -32.11
N ALA A 399 9.15 -6.53 -30.86
CA ALA A 399 9.31 -7.93 -30.53
C ALA A 399 7.92 -8.57 -30.38
N ALA A 400 7.42 -9.21 -31.43
CA ALA A 400 6.24 -10.05 -31.34
C ALA A 400 6.44 -11.07 -30.20
N VAL A 401 5.51 -11.10 -29.23
CA VAL A 401 5.44 -12.18 -28.24
C VAL A 401 5.23 -13.47 -29.01
N GLY A 402 6.31 -14.14 -29.31
CA GLY A 402 6.29 -15.48 -29.85
C GLY A 402 5.73 -16.41 -28.78
N ARG A 403 4.52 -16.86 -29.03
CA ARG A 403 3.69 -17.96 -28.48
C ARG A 403 3.92 -18.42 -27.02
#